data_edb5afe072bdd847528329bc85169102
#
_entry.id   edb5afe072bdd847528329bc85169102
#
_cell.length_a   1.000
_cell.length_b   1.000
_cell.length_c   1.000
_cell.angle_alpha   90.00
_cell.angle_beta   90.00
_cell.angle_gamma   90.00
#
_symmetry.space_group_name_H-M   'P 1'
#
loop_
_entity.id
_entity.type
_entity.pdbx_description
1 polymer ?
#
loop_
_entity_poly.entity_id
_entity_poly.type
_entity_poly.pdbx_seq_one_letter_code
_entity_poly.pdbx_strand_id
1 'polypeptide(L)'
;HEHQEPAAYVDGEAEQVEGGGGGHGASLGAQDPCVIGGGTLDCEIVTYVYAFDHKHRRPPMEMKDLLGGKGANLAEMTSVLKLPVPPGFTISTDACRAYMKHGWPAGLDAEIDAQVAKLEKTMGRKLGDPRDPLLVSVRSGAKFSMPGMMDTVLNLGLNDESVEGLAAVTADERFAYDSYRRFIAMYGRIVLNVDGALFDEPLEAAKHAAGVKSDAELTAKALKTLAKQYQAVVKKATRKPFPQEPKVQLRGAIEAVFASWNGARAIAYRVRERISHDLGTAVNVQTMVFGNRDDNSGTGVGFTRNAATGENKPYGDFLINAQGEDVVAGIRNTEDLDHMGKHFPVIKRELLDIFRRLEAHYRDMCDTEFTIEQGKLWMLQTRVGKRTGAAALKMAVDMTKGTRGPNGAWKISHEDAIMRVAAEHLDQVLHPQFASKTKAICKGLAASPGAAA
;
A
#
# COMPACT_ATOMS: atom_id res chain seq x y z
N HIS A 1 -7.07 44.66 17.06
CA HIS A 1 -8.22 45.45 16.57
C HIS A 1 -8.93 44.69 15.47
N GLU A 2 -10.15 44.52 15.80
CA GLU A 2 -11.39 44.16 15.15
C GLU A 2 -11.74 42.68 14.99
N HIS A 3 -12.71 42.34 15.84
CA HIS A 3 -13.53 41.12 15.81
C HIS A 3 -14.52 41.20 14.63
N GLN A 4 -14.72 40.10 13.94
CA GLN A 4 -15.96 39.83 13.22
C GLN A 4 -16.46 38.41 13.55
N GLU A 5 -17.64 38.34 14.12
CA GLU A 5 -18.44 37.16 14.44
C GLU A 5 -19.06 36.53 13.17
N PRO A 6 -19.34 35.22 13.16
CA PRO A 6 -20.01 34.56 12.04
C PRO A 6 -21.56 34.68 12.15
N ALA A 7 -22.18 34.86 10.99
CA ALA A 7 -23.61 35.00 10.81
C ALA A 7 -24.40 33.71 11.10
N ALA A 8 -25.58 33.89 11.66
CA ALA A 8 -26.55 32.88 12.05
C ALA A 8 -27.21 32.18 10.85
N TYR A 9 -27.43 30.87 11.02
CA TYR A 9 -28.24 30.05 10.13
C TYR A 9 -29.70 30.09 10.54
N VAL A 10 -30.60 30.32 9.56
CA VAL A 10 -32.05 30.40 9.75
C VAL A 10 -32.68 29.03 9.51
N ASP A 11 -33.47 28.57 10.49
CA ASP A 11 -34.29 27.34 10.41
C ASP A 11 -35.47 27.57 9.45
N GLY A 12 -35.70 26.61 8.56
CA GLY A 12 -36.87 26.48 7.70
C GLY A 12 -37.68 25.24 8.06
N GLU A 13 -38.89 25.45 8.54
CA GLU A 13 -39.86 24.43 8.95
C GLU A 13 -40.31 23.54 7.80
N ALA A 14 -40.48 22.24 8.07
CA ALA A 14 -41.06 21.26 7.17
C ALA A 14 -42.51 20.97 7.56
N GLU A 15 -43.42 21.21 6.63
CA GLU A 15 -44.83 20.82 6.73
C GLU A 15 -45.00 19.30 6.54
N GLN A 16 -45.78 18.72 7.46
CA GLN A 16 -46.28 17.34 7.37
C GLN A 16 -47.55 17.30 6.52
N VAL A 17 -47.59 16.32 5.61
CA VAL A 17 -48.85 15.89 4.98
C VAL A 17 -49.04 14.41 5.28
N GLU A 18 -50.09 14.10 6.07
CA GLU A 18 -50.63 12.77 6.30
C GLU A 18 -51.53 12.32 5.16
N GLY A 19 -51.53 11.02 4.85
CA GLY A 19 -52.52 10.44 3.94
C GLY A 19 -52.31 8.93 3.69
N GLY A 20 -52.89 8.16 4.46
CA GLY A 20 -53.61 6.92 4.64
C GLY A 20 -53.59 5.83 3.57
N GLY A 21 -53.36 4.57 4.05
CA GLY A 21 -54.23 3.44 3.80
C GLY A 21 -53.84 2.47 2.69
N GLY A 22 -53.67 1.16 3.05
CA GLY A 22 -54.08 0.02 2.24
C GLY A 22 -52.94 -0.93 1.83
N GLY A 23 -52.83 -2.06 2.56
CA GLY A 23 -51.94 -3.17 2.22
C GLY A 23 -52.37 -3.97 1.02
N HIS A 24 -51.40 -4.66 0.44
CA HIS A 24 -51.51 -6.07 -0.05
C HIS A 24 -50.12 -6.57 -0.43
N GLY A 25 -49.78 -7.76 0.06
CA GLY A 25 -48.54 -8.43 -0.26
C GLY A 25 -48.51 -8.89 -1.73
N ALA A 26 -47.33 -8.78 -2.34
CA ALA A 26 -47.03 -9.47 -3.59
C ALA A 26 -45.55 -9.80 -3.63
N SER A 27 -45.30 -11.03 -4.03
CA SER A 27 -44.03 -11.72 -4.20
C SER A 27 -43.05 -10.94 -5.09
N LEU A 28 -41.76 -10.89 -4.69
CA LEU A 28 -40.69 -10.38 -5.51
C LEU A 28 -40.35 -11.35 -6.64
N GLY A 29 -40.90 -11.07 -7.81
CA GLY A 29 -40.44 -11.63 -9.09
C GLY A 29 -39.28 -10.78 -9.63
N ALA A 30 -38.39 -11.43 -10.38
CA ALA A 30 -37.27 -10.83 -11.08
C ALA A 30 -37.71 -9.59 -11.89
N GLN A 31 -37.04 -8.48 -11.72
CA GLN A 31 -37.32 -7.27 -12.52
C GLN A 31 -36.55 -7.35 -13.85
N ASP A 32 -37.35 -7.41 -14.92
CA ASP A 32 -36.92 -7.24 -16.30
C ASP A 32 -36.32 -5.86 -16.57
N PRO A 33 -35.43 -5.75 -17.57
CA PRO A 33 -34.76 -4.46 -17.87
C PRO A 33 -35.76 -3.44 -18.43
N CYS A 34 -35.69 -2.23 -17.93
CA CYS A 34 -36.53 -1.09 -18.30
C CYS A 34 -36.36 -0.76 -19.79
N VAL A 35 -37.40 -1.09 -20.61
CA VAL A 35 -37.50 -0.68 -22.00
C VAL A 35 -38.24 0.66 -22.07
N ILE A 36 -37.52 1.73 -22.32
CA ILE A 36 -38.09 3.03 -22.72
C ILE A 36 -37.53 3.37 -24.11
N GLY A 37 -38.35 3.25 -25.13
CA GLY A 37 -38.21 3.87 -26.46
C GLY A 37 -36.98 3.45 -27.28
N GLY A 38 -37.14 2.51 -28.17
CA GLY A 38 -36.53 2.31 -29.50
C GLY A 38 -35.04 2.67 -29.75
N GLY A 39 -34.17 2.46 -28.80
CA GLY A 39 -32.73 2.50 -28.98
C GLY A 39 -32.11 1.56 -27.95
N THR A 40 -31.38 0.54 -28.40
CA THR A 40 -30.49 -0.25 -27.55
C THR A 40 -29.42 0.67 -27.04
N LEU A 41 -29.60 1.26 -25.85
CA LEU A 41 -28.50 1.79 -25.07
C LEU A 41 -27.69 0.54 -24.65
N ASP A 42 -26.56 0.32 -25.32
CA ASP A 42 -25.50 -0.53 -24.77
C ASP A 42 -25.13 0.08 -23.42
N CYS A 43 -25.72 -0.47 -22.37
CA CYS A 43 -25.32 -0.15 -21.01
C CYS A 43 -23.92 -0.74 -20.88
N GLU A 44 -22.88 0.07 -21.18
CA GLU A 44 -21.50 -0.33 -20.95
C GLU A 44 -21.40 -0.69 -19.47
N ILE A 45 -21.25 -1.98 -19.20
CA ILE A 45 -21.02 -2.47 -17.84
C ILE A 45 -19.71 -1.85 -17.40
N VAL A 46 -19.78 -0.83 -16.54
CA VAL A 46 -18.61 -0.17 -15.97
C VAL A 46 -17.93 -1.16 -15.07
N THR A 47 -16.76 -1.64 -15.46
CA THR A 47 -15.91 -2.50 -14.62
C THR A 47 -15.07 -1.66 -13.69
N TYR A 48 -15.16 -1.94 -12.41
CA TYR A 48 -14.40 -1.23 -11.37
C TYR A 48 -13.19 -2.01 -10.87
N VAL A 49 -13.13 -3.34 -11.02
CA VAL A 49 -12.12 -4.18 -10.37
C VAL A 49 -11.31 -4.98 -11.39
N TYR A 50 -9.98 -4.86 -11.32
CA TYR A 50 -9.03 -5.45 -12.25
C TYR A 50 -7.99 -6.29 -11.51
N ALA A 51 -7.91 -7.59 -11.81
CA ALA A 51 -6.83 -8.43 -11.31
C ALA A 51 -5.46 -7.93 -11.83
N PHE A 52 -4.37 -8.15 -11.08
CA PHE A 52 -3.03 -7.73 -11.53
C PHE A 52 -2.59 -8.45 -12.82
N ASP A 53 -3.10 -9.64 -13.08
CA ASP A 53 -2.86 -10.41 -14.30
C ASP A 53 -3.85 -10.11 -15.44
N HIS A 54 -4.74 -9.13 -15.25
CA HIS A 54 -5.71 -8.73 -16.27
C HIS A 54 -5.02 -8.25 -17.54
N LYS A 55 -5.51 -8.72 -18.71
CA LYS A 55 -5.01 -8.28 -20.01
C LYS A 55 -5.71 -7.00 -20.43
N HIS A 56 -5.07 -5.88 -20.21
CA HIS A 56 -5.57 -4.57 -20.62
C HIS A 56 -5.38 -4.35 -22.12
N ARG A 57 -6.22 -3.49 -22.73
CA ARG A 57 -6.11 -3.09 -24.15
C ARG A 57 -4.89 -2.17 -24.39
N ARG A 58 -4.47 -1.43 -23.38
CA ARG A 58 -3.27 -0.56 -23.38
C ARG A 58 -2.28 -1.06 -22.30
N PRO A 59 -0.99 -0.72 -22.43
CA PRO A 59 -0.02 -1.01 -21.38
C PRO A 59 -0.49 -0.48 -20.02
N PRO A 60 -0.41 -1.25 -18.92
CA PRO A 60 -0.88 -0.80 -17.62
C PRO A 60 -0.29 0.53 -17.17
N MET A 61 0.96 0.82 -17.53
CA MET A 61 1.63 2.08 -17.17
C MET A 61 1.00 3.32 -17.83
N GLU A 62 0.28 3.17 -18.93
CA GLU A 62 -0.51 4.23 -19.56
C GLU A 62 -1.87 4.43 -18.90
N MET A 63 -2.26 3.52 -18.00
CA MET A 63 -3.58 3.51 -17.36
C MET A 63 -3.54 3.97 -15.89
N LYS A 64 -2.56 4.80 -15.52
CA LYS A 64 -2.43 5.33 -14.16
C LYS A 64 -3.64 6.17 -13.71
N ASP A 65 -4.38 6.73 -14.64
CA ASP A 65 -5.63 7.44 -14.33
C ASP A 65 -6.71 6.51 -13.80
N LEU A 66 -6.75 5.26 -14.29
CA LEU A 66 -7.72 4.23 -13.90
C LEU A 66 -7.20 3.36 -12.74
N LEU A 67 -5.97 2.85 -12.85
CA LEU A 67 -5.40 1.88 -11.92
C LEU A 67 -4.63 2.54 -10.76
N GLY A 68 -4.43 3.84 -10.82
CA GLY A 68 -3.48 4.53 -9.95
C GLY A 68 -2.03 4.12 -10.24
N GLY A 69 -1.07 4.82 -9.64
CA GLY A 69 0.35 4.53 -9.86
C GLY A 69 0.77 3.15 -9.35
N LYS A 70 0.31 2.76 -8.15
CA LYS A 70 0.64 1.46 -7.55
C LYS A 70 0.00 0.30 -8.32
N GLY A 71 -1.31 0.39 -8.63
CA GLY A 71 -2.02 -0.64 -9.38
C GLY A 71 -1.46 -0.84 -10.79
N ALA A 72 -1.15 0.25 -11.51
CA ALA A 72 -0.51 0.19 -12.81
C ALA A 72 0.84 -0.55 -12.77
N ASN A 73 1.70 -0.23 -11.78
CA ASN A 73 2.98 -0.91 -11.61
C ASN A 73 2.82 -2.39 -11.20
N LEU A 74 1.86 -2.73 -10.34
CA LEU A 74 1.58 -4.13 -9.98
C LEU A 74 1.10 -4.93 -11.19
N ALA A 75 0.20 -4.36 -12.00
CA ALA A 75 -0.25 -4.97 -13.25
C ALA A 75 0.90 -5.10 -14.27
N GLU A 76 1.76 -4.09 -14.41
CA GLU A 76 2.95 -4.13 -15.29
C GLU A 76 3.92 -5.23 -14.86
N MET A 77 4.29 -5.28 -13.58
CA MET A 77 5.17 -6.31 -13.04
C MET A 77 4.60 -7.73 -13.24
N THR A 78 3.27 -7.89 -13.05
CA THR A 78 2.62 -9.20 -13.14
C THR A 78 2.35 -9.61 -14.58
N SER A 79 1.68 -8.76 -15.38
CA SER A 79 1.16 -9.13 -16.69
C SER A 79 2.19 -8.97 -17.81
N VAL A 80 3.10 -7.99 -17.72
CA VAL A 80 4.10 -7.70 -18.76
C VAL A 80 5.45 -8.30 -18.39
N LEU A 81 5.98 -7.95 -17.22
CA LEU A 81 7.33 -8.37 -16.80
C LEU A 81 7.37 -9.79 -16.22
N LYS A 82 6.23 -10.38 -15.87
CA LYS A 82 6.15 -11.73 -15.27
C LYS A 82 7.07 -11.89 -14.05
N LEU A 83 7.09 -10.88 -13.19
CA LEU A 83 7.84 -10.92 -11.93
C LEU A 83 7.05 -11.66 -10.86
N PRO A 84 7.71 -12.16 -9.81
CA PRO A 84 7.06 -12.82 -8.67
C PRO A 84 6.34 -11.78 -7.81
N VAL A 85 5.14 -11.40 -8.20
CA VAL A 85 4.27 -10.47 -7.46
C VAL A 85 3.21 -11.28 -6.72
N PRO A 86 2.97 -11.04 -5.42
CA PRO A 86 1.86 -11.69 -4.73
C PRO A 86 0.54 -11.36 -5.45
N PRO A 87 -0.32 -12.36 -5.73
CA PRO A 87 -1.58 -12.14 -6.43
C PRO A 87 -2.48 -11.11 -5.75
N GLY A 88 -3.30 -10.44 -6.55
CA GLY A 88 -4.23 -9.43 -6.06
C GLY A 88 -5.00 -8.74 -7.18
N PHE A 89 -5.72 -7.70 -6.82
CA PHE A 89 -6.51 -6.89 -7.73
C PHE A 89 -6.51 -5.41 -7.35
N THR A 90 -6.83 -4.57 -8.31
CA THR A 90 -6.99 -3.12 -8.14
C THR A 90 -8.45 -2.74 -8.31
N ILE A 91 -9.01 -2.02 -7.35
CA ILE A 91 -10.28 -1.29 -7.48
C ILE A 91 -9.93 0.10 -8.00
N SER A 92 -10.55 0.50 -9.10
CA SER A 92 -10.17 1.66 -9.90
C SER A 92 -10.42 3.00 -9.20
N THR A 93 -9.78 4.04 -9.70
CA THR A 93 -10.07 5.43 -9.31
C THR A 93 -11.50 5.84 -9.66
N ASP A 94 -12.10 5.22 -10.69
CA ASP A 94 -13.49 5.45 -11.07
C ASP A 94 -14.44 5.02 -9.97
N ALA A 95 -14.19 3.85 -9.35
CA ALA A 95 -14.96 3.40 -8.18
C ALA A 95 -14.84 4.40 -7.00
N CYS A 96 -13.65 4.93 -6.75
CA CYS A 96 -13.45 5.97 -5.73
C CYS A 96 -14.23 7.24 -6.04
N ARG A 97 -14.19 7.73 -7.28
CA ARG A 97 -14.95 8.92 -7.70
C ARG A 97 -16.46 8.71 -7.60
N ALA A 98 -16.95 7.52 -7.99
CA ALA A 98 -18.34 7.15 -7.84
C ALA A 98 -18.74 7.10 -6.36
N TYR A 99 -17.92 6.47 -5.51
CA TYR A 99 -18.13 6.41 -4.07
C TYR A 99 -18.22 7.80 -3.43
N MET A 100 -17.32 8.72 -3.78
CA MET A 100 -17.31 10.07 -3.23
C MET A 100 -18.53 10.90 -3.63
N LYS A 101 -19.14 10.61 -4.80
CA LYS A 101 -20.31 11.34 -5.30
C LYS A 101 -21.64 10.76 -4.85
N HIS A 102 -21.74 9.44 -4.81
CA HIS A 102 -23.02 8.72 -4.71
C HIS A 102 -23.03 7.64 -3.63
N GLY A 103 -21.95 7.51 -2.85
CA GLY A 103 -21.76 6.40 -1.93
C GLY A 103 -21.31 5.12 -2.67
N TRP A 104 -21.46 3.98 -2.03
CA TRP A 104 -20.94 2.71 -2.53
C TRP A 104 -21.53 2.34 -3.91
N PRO A 105 -20.69 2.12 -4.95
CA PRO A 105 -21.18 1.85 -6.29
C PRO A 105 -21.99 0.55 -6.38
N ALA A 106 -23.09 0.59 -7.10
CA ALA A 106 -23.87 -0.60 -7.38
C ALA A 106 -23.02 -1.62 -8.17
N GLY A 107 -23.11 -2.91 -7.80
CA GLY A 107 -22.34 -3.98 -8.46
C GLY A 107 -20.90 -4.16 -7.95
N LEU A 108 -20.34 -3.19 -7.24
CA LEU A 108 -18.94 -3.26 -6.78
C LEU A 108 -18.70 -4.45 -5.83
N ASP A 109 -19.65 -4.78 -4.95
CA ASP A 109 -19.54 -5.97 -4.07
C ASP A 109 -19.40 -7.26 -4.88
N ALA A 110 -20.19 -7.43 -5.93
CA ALA A 110 -20.15 -8.62 -6.79
C ALA A 110 -18.81 -8.74 -7.53
N GLU A 111 -18.24 -7.63 -8.01
CA GLU A 111 -16.93 -7.62 -8.64
C GLU A 111 -15.82 -7.95 -7.63
N ILE A 112 -15.87 -7.39 -6.42
CA ILE A 112 -14.91 -7.70 -5.35
C ILE A 112 -15.01 -9.18 -4.97
N ASP A 113 -16.21 -9.70 -4.73
CA ASP A 113 -16.42 -11.12 -4.38
C ASP A 113 -15.88 -12.05 -5.47
N ALA A 114 -16.09 -11.74 -6.75
CA ALA A 114 -15.55 -12.51 -7.87
C ALA A 114 -14.01 -12.51 -7.87
N GLN A 115 -13.37 -11.37 -7.58
CA GLN A 115 -11.91 -11.30 -7.52
C GLN A 115 -11.36 -11.97 -6.26
N VAL A 116 -12.01 -11.86 -5.11
CA VAL A 116 -11.67 -12.59 -3.89
C VAL A 116 -11.73 -14.10 -4.14
N ALA A 117 -12.81 -14.60 -4.74
CA ALA A 117 -12.95 -16.02 -5.07
C ALA A 117 -11.84 -16.51 -6.05
N LYS A 118 -11.46 -15.67 -7.05
CA LYS A 118 -10.32 -15.97 -7.94
C LYS A 118 -9.02 -16.03 -7.15
N LEU A 119 -8.81 -15.09 -6.21
CA LEU A 119 -7.63 -15.03 -5.37
C LEU A 119 -7.54 -16.25 -4.46
N GLU A 120 -8.63 -16.62 -3.79
CA GLU A 120 -8.73 -17.81 -2.95
C GLU A 120 -8.39 -19.10 -3.74
N LYS A 121 -8.95 -19.23 -4.94
CA LYS A 121 -8.63 -20.37 -5.83
C LYS A 121 -7.15 -20.40 -6.20
N THR A 122 -6.55 -19.25 -6.51
CA THR A 122 -5.13 -19.14 -6.91
C THR A 122 -4.21 -19.50 -5.75
N MET A 123 -4.57 -19.08 -4.53
CA MET A 123 -3.77 -19.32 -3.33
C MET A 123 -4.07 -20.66 -2.65
N GLY A 124 -5.18 -21.32 -2.98
CA GLY A 124 -5.64 -22.54 -2.31
C GLY A 124 -6.08 -22.32 -0.87
N ARG A 125 -6.36 -21.07 -0.48
CA ARG A 125 -6.73 -20.60 0.87
C ARG A 125 -7.95 -19.71 0.80
N LYS A 126 -8.74 -19.65 1.86
CA LYS A 126 -9.90 -18.75 1.94
C LYS A 126 -9.66 -17.58 2.88
N LEU A 127 -10.24 -16.44 2.54
CA LEU A 127 -10.18 -15.24 3.37
C LEU A 127 -10.87 -15.52 4.72
N GLY A 128 -10.09 -15.43 5.82
CA GLY A 128 -10.59 -15.71 7.16
C GLY A 128 -10.83 -17.19 7.48
N ASP A 129 -10.28 -18.15 6.71
CA ASP A 129 -10.37 -19.57 7.01
C ASP A 129 -9.81 -19.85 8.42
N PRO A 130 -10.53 -20.60 9.28
CA PRO A 130 -10.07 -20.88 10.66
C PRO A 130 -8.89 -21.85 10.72
N ARG A 131 -8.48 -22.49 9.61
CA ARG A 131 -7.38 -23.46 9.59
C ARG A 131 -6.13 -22.94 8.87
N ASP A 132 -6.28 -22.34 7.69
CA ASP A 132 -5.18 -21.78 6.89
C ASP A 132 -5.67 -20.50 6.19
N PRO A 133 -5.71 -19.36 6.91
CA PRO A 133 -6.31 -18.15 6.40
C PRO A 133 -5.51 -17.53 5.25
N LEU A 134 -6.24 -17.15 4.18
CA LEU A 134 -5.75 -16.14 3.26
C LEU A 134 -5.80 -14.78 3.95
N LEU A 135 -4.69 -14.07 3.99
CA LEU A 135 -4.63 -12.71 4.49
C LEU A 135 -4.28 -11.75 3.35
N VAL A 136 -4.84 -10.56 3.40
CA VAL A 136 -4.61 -9.55 2.37
C VAL A 136 -4.22 -8.20 2.98
N SER A 137 -3.50 -7.41 2.19
CA SER A 137 -3.30 -5.99 2.43
C SER A 137 -4.25 -5.16 1.57
N VAL A 138 -4.74 -4.05 2.11
CA VAL A 138 -5.57 -3.06 1.40
C VAL A 138 -4.81 -1.74 1.40
N ARG A 139 -4.35 -1.31 0.22
CA ARG A 139 -3.42 -0.18 0.09
C ARG A 139 -3.94 0.85 -0.91
N SER A 140 -3.83 2.12 -0.57
CA SER A 140 -4.11 3.22 -1.49
C SER A 140 -3.15 3.24 -2.68
N GLY A 141 -3.63 3.72 -3.84
CA GLY A 141 -2.87 3.81 -5.07
C GLY A 141 -3.30 4.99 -5.93
N ALA A 142 -3.05 6.23 -5.50
CA ALA A 142 -3.30 7.40 -6.34
C ALA A 142 -2.37 7.44 -7.57
N LYS A 143 -2.77 8.20 -8.61
CA LYS A 143 -1.96 8.41 -9.83
C LYS A 143 -0.54 8.89 -9.53
N PHE A 144 -0.43 9.82 -8.58
CA PHE A 144 0.84 10.35 -8.08
C PHE A 144 1.19 9.75 -6.73
N SER A 145 2.48 9.51 -6.48
CA SER A 145 2.93 9.02 -5.19
C SER A 145 2.76 10.09 -4.12
N MET A 146 2.02 9.78 -3.07
CA MET A 146 1.74 10.67 -1.93
C MET A 146 2.16 9.96 -0.62
N PRO A 147 3.47 9.90 -0.32
CA PRO A 147 4.00 9.10 0.79
C PRO A 147 3.44 9.55 2.14
N GLY A 148 2.91 8.61 2.94
CA GLY A 148 2.36 8.87 4.27
C GLY A 148 1.05 9.66 4.31
N MET A 149 0.46 9.99 3.15
CA MET A 149 -0.76 10.82 3.09
C MET A 149 -2.05 10.01 3.12
N MET A 150 -2.02 8.76 2.70
CA MET A 150 -3.18 7.87 2.61
C MET A 150 -2.93 6.55 3.33
N ASP A 151 -4.00 5.89 3.68
CA ASP A 151 -4.00 4.77 4.60
C ASP A 151 -3.69 3.42 3.94
N THR A 152 -3.24 2.47 4.77
CA THR A 152 -2.94 1.08 4.43
C THR A 152 -3.44 0.20 5.57
N VAL A 153 -4.12 -0.91 5.24
CA VAL A 153 -4.52 -1.93 6.21
C VAL A 153 -3.82 -3.24 5.85
N LEU A 154 -3.09 -3.82 6.79
CA LEU A 154 -2.36 -5.09 6.62
C LEU A 154 -3.03 -6.19 7.45
N ASN A 155 -2.73 -7.46 7.12
CA ASN A 155 -3.20 -8.65 7.84
C ASN A 155 -4.74 -8.78 7.90
N LEU A 156 -5.44 -8.18 6.94
CA LEU A 156 -6.90 -8.28 6.84
C LEU A 156 -7.31 -9.72 6.56
N GLY A 157 -8.34 -10.20 7.24
CA GLY A 157 -8.80 -11.58 7.26
C GLY A 157 -8.54 -12.29 8.59
N LEU A 158 -7.74 -11.68 9.49
CA LEU A 158 -7.58 -12.18 10.84
C LEU A 158 -8.82 -11.88 11.69
N ASN A 159 -9.23 -12.89 12.44
CA ASN A 159 -10.28 -12.84 13.44
C ASN A 159 -9.92 -13.81 14.58
N ASP A 160 -10.79 -13.99 15.57
CA ASP A 160 -10.52 -14.82 16.74
C ASP A 160 -10.32 -16.32 16.40
N GLU A 161 -10.87 -16.79 15.29
CA GLU A 161 -10.73 -18.18 14.83
C GLU A 161 -9.51 -18.32 13.89
N SER A 162 -9.39 -17.45 12.90
CA SER A 162 -8.34 -17.54 11.89
C SER A 162 -6.94 -17.28 12.45
N VAL A 163 -6.80 -16.57 13.57
CA VAL A 163 -5.51 -16.39 14.26
C VAL A 163 -5.00 -17.72 14.84
N GLU A 164 -5.87 -18.58 15.33
CA GLU A 164 -5.49 -19.91 15.83
C GLU A 164 -5.05 -20.81 14.66
N GLY A 165 -5.75 -20.72 13.49
CA GLY A 165 -5.33 -21.40 12.27
C GLY A 165 -3.96 -20.93 11.79
N LEU A 166 -3.72 -19.62 11.78
CA LEU A 166 -2.42 -19.06 11.40
C LEU A 166 -1.31 -19.56 12.35
N ALA A 167 -1.57 -19.61 13.68
CA ALA A 167 -0.64 -20.13 14.67
C ALA A 167 -0.30 -21.61 14.40
N ALA A 168 -1.31 -22.42 14.07
CA ALA A 168 -1.13 -23.83 13.78
C ALA A 168 -0.31 -24.08 12.50
N VAL A 169 -0.64 -23.37 11.39
CA VAL A 169 0.05 -23.53 10.10
C VAL A 169 1.49 -23.03 10.15
N THR A 170 1.74 -21.95 10.89
CA THR A 170 3.09 -21.41 11.02
C THR A 170 3.93 -22.09 12.10
N ALA A 171 3.29 -22.87 12.98
CA ALA A 171 3.88 -23.39 14.21
C ALA A 171 4.51 -22.29 15.10
N ASP A 172 3.98 -21.06 14.97
CA ASP A 172 4.44 -19.87 15.70
C ASP A 172 3.24 -19.06 16.20
N GLU A 173 2.84 -19.35 17.43
CA GLU A 173 1.76 -18.64 18.13
C GLU A 173 2.10 -17.15 18.33
N ARG A 174 3.38 -16.85 18.59
CA ARG A 174 3.84 -15.49 18.78
C ARG A 174 3.63 -14.65 17.51
N PHE A 175 4.07 -15.16 16.36
CA PHE A 175 3.88 -14.51 15.05
C PHE A 175 2.40 -14.25 14.75
N ALA A 176 1.54 -15.25 14.98
CA ALA A 176 0.11 -15.14 14.70
C ALA A 176 -0.54 -14.04 15.55
N TYR A 177 -0.30 -14.04 16.85
CA TYR A 177 -0.88 -13.04 17.76
C TYR A 177 -0.24 -11.65 17.62
N ASP A 178 1.02 -11.53 17.24
CA ASP A 178 1.62 -10.25 16.88
C ASP A 178 0.95 -9.66 15.61
N SER A 179 0.74 -10.48 14.59
CA SER A 179 0.01 -10.08 13.38
C SER A 179 -1.43 -9.65 13.69
N TYR A 180 -2.12 -10.37 14.57
CA TYR A 180 -3.50 -10.07 14.93
C TYR A 180 -3.63 -8.78 15.75
N ARG A 181 -2.79 -8.57 16.79
CA ARG A 181 -2.81 -7.32 17.55
C ARG A 181 -2.49 -6.11 16.67
N ARG A 182 -1.51 -6.24 15.75
CA ARG A 182 -1.18 -5.18 14.77
C ARG A 182 -2.37 -4.87 13.86
N PHE A 183 -3.06 -5.90 13.37
CA PHE A 183 -4.27 -5.72 12.57
C PHE A 183 -5.37 -4.99 13.32
N ILE A 184 -5.68 -5.40 14.57
CA ILE A 184 -6.72 -4.74 15.38
C ILE A 184 -6.39 -3.26 15.60
N ALA A 185 -5.15 -2.94 15.97
CA ALA A 185 -4.72 -1.56 16.19
C ALA A 185 -4.80 -0.73 14.89
N MET A 186 -4.29 -1.26 13.78
CA MET A 186 -4.30 -0.59 12.48
C MET A 186 -5.71 -0.37 11.95
N TYR A 187 -6.56 -1.41 11.98
CA TYR A 187 -7.95 -1.34 11.59
C TYR A 187 -8.74 -0.38 12.49
N GLY A 188 -8.50 -0.45 13.81
CA GLY A 188 -9.11 0.45 14.78
C GLY A 188 -8.81 1.93 14.49
N ARG A 189 -7.55 2.26 14.23
CA ARG A 189 -7.11 3.62 13.90
C ARG A 189 -7.64 4.11 12.56
N ILE A 190 -7.54 3.29 11.52
CA ILE A 190 -7.76 3.70 10.12
C ILE A 190 -9.24 3.60 9.75
N VAL A 191 -9.88 2.48 10.07
CA VAL A 191 -11.24 2.20 9.63
C VAL A 191 -12.27 2.66 10.63
N LEU A 192 -11.99 2.48 11.93
CA LEU A 192 -12.93 2.79 13.00
C LEU A 192 -12.67 4.15 13.66
N ASN A 193 -11.66 4.89 13.20
CA ASN A 193 -11.27 6.21 13.70
C ASN A 193 -11.05 6.26 15.23
N VAL A 194 -10.53 5.19 15.80
CA VAL A 194 -10.16 5.12 17.22
C VAL A 194 -8.81 5.80 17.41
N ASP A 195 -8.70 6.64 18.46
CA ASP A 195 -7.45 7.32 18.78
C ASP A 195 -6.32 6.31 19.01
N GLY A 196 -5.19 6.53 18.33
CA GLY A 196 -4.01 5.67 18.38
C GLY A 196 -3.42 5.52 19.77
N ALA A 197 -3.44 6.57 20.57
CA ALA A 197 -2.93 6.56 21.95
C ALA A 197 -3.58 5.48 22.82
N LEU A 198 -4.85 5.14 22.55
CA LEU A 198 -5.57 4.09 23.28
C LEU A 198 -5.03 2.67 23.00
N PHE A 199 -4.30 2.47 21.91
CA PHE A 199 -3.60 1.21 21.61
C PHE A 199 -2.16 1.24 22.09
N ASP A 200 -1.53 2.41 22.12
CA ASP A 200 -0.14 2.55 22.53
C ASP A 200 0.01 2.31 24.04
N GLU A 201 -0.93 2.78 24.86
CA GLU A 201 -0.92 2.62 26.32
C GLU A 201 -0.89 1.14 26.77
N PRO A 202 -1.78 0.25 26.31
CA PRO A 202 -1.71 -1.17 26.66
C PRO A 202 -0.43 -1.87 26.16
N LEU A 203 0.14 -1.45 25.00
CA LEU A 203 1.38 -2.00 24.49
C LEU A 203 2.56 -1.65 25.40
N GLU A 204 2.68 -0.38 25.78
CA GLU A 204 3.74 0.05 26.70
C GLU A 204 3.61 -0.62 28.07
N ALA A 205 2.38 -0.74 28.60
CA ALA A 205 2.11 -1.48 29.83
C ALA A 205 2.54 -2.96 29.73
N ALA A 206 2.26 -3.62 28.60
CA ALA A 206 2.65 -5.00 28.37
C ALA A 206 4.18 -5.16 28.30
N LYS A 207 4.89 -4.25 27.62
CA LYS A 207 6.37 -4.23 27.57
C LYS A 207 6.98 -4.02 28.95
N HIS A 208 6.45 -3.06 29.70
CA HIS A 208 6.91 -2.77 31.05
C HIS A 208 6.71 -3.98 31.99
N ALA A 209 5.53 -4.61 31.94
CA ALA A 209 5.23 -5.79 32.74
C ALA A 209 6.12 -6.99 32.41
N ALA A 210 6.53 -7.12 31.12
CA ALA A 210 7.44 -8.17 30.67
C ALA A 210 8.94 -7.81 30.90
N GLY A 211 9.27 -6.57 31.27
CA GLY A 211 10.65 -6.11 31.43
C GLY A 211 11.42 -6.01 30.11
N VAL A 212 10.72 -5.82 28.97
CA VAL A 212 11.32 -5.77 27.62
C VAL A 212 11.22 -4.37 27.02
N LYS A 213 12.10 -4.08 26.06
CA LYS A 213 12.14 -2.77 25.40
C LYS A 213 11.42 -2.78 24.03
N SER A 214 11.39 -3.93 23.37
CA SER A 214 10.79 -4.10 22.06
C SER A 214 9.54 -4.98 22.13
N ASP A 215 8.54 -4.69 21.31
CA ASP A 215 7.37 -5.56 21.13
C ASP A 215 7.74 -6.91 20.48
N ALA A 216 8.87 -6.97 19.77
CA ALA A 216 9.43 -8.22 19.24
C ALA A 216 9.81 -9.23 20.34
N GLU A 217 10.04 -8.77 21.56
CA GLU A 217 10.44 -9.60 22.72
C GLU A 217 9.23 -10.10 23.55
N LEU A 218 8.01 -9.60 23.24
CA LEU A 218 6.80 -10.04 23.92
C LEU A 218 6.47 -11.51 23.62
N THR A 219 6.06 -12.25 24.65
CA THR A 219 5.64 -13.65 24.52
C THR A 219 4.29 -13.79 23.81
N ALA A 220 4.00 -14.96 23.23
CA ALA A 220 2.70 -15.27 22.63
C ALA A 220 1.55 -15.02 23.60
N LYS A 221 1.69 -15.42 24.88
CA LYS A 221 0.68 -15.19 25.92
C LYS A 221 0.41 -13.70 26.15
N ALA A 222 1.45 -12.87 26.19
CA ALA A 222 1.32 -11.43 26.36
C ALA A 222 0.60 -10.80 25.15
N LEU A 223 0.97 -11.21 23.92
CA LEU A 223 0.35 -10.74 22.68
C LEU A 223 -1.11 -11.17 22.56
N LYS A 224 -1.45 -12.40 22.97
CA LYS A 224 -2.84 -12.89 23.03
C LYS A 224 -3.69 -12.07 24.00
N THR A 225 -3.12 -11.70 25.14
CA THR A 225 -3.78 -10.81 26.12
C THR A 225 -3.97 -9.41 25.55
N LEU A 226 -2.93 -8.88 24.90
CA LEU A 226 -2.94 -7.56 24.27
C LEU A 226 -3.98 -7.45 23.14
N ALA A 227 -4.13 -8.49 22.31
CA ALA A 227 -5.16 -8.55 21.28
C ALA A 227 -6.58 -8.40 21.87
N LYS A 228 -6.86 -9.10 22.99
CA LYS A 228 -8.14 -8.96 23.72
C LYS A 228 -8.35 -7.56 24.29
N GLN A 229 -7.29 -6.96 24.84
CA GLN A 229 -7.34 -5.57 25.33
C GLN A 229 -7.65 -4.60 24.19
N TYR A 230 -7.05 -4.77 23.02
CA TYR A 230 -7.31 -3.96 21.83
C TYR A 230 -8.76 -4.09 21.34
N GLN A 231 -9.33 -5.29 21.35
CA GLN A 231 -10.76 -5.48 21.06
C GLN A 231 -11.65 -4.76 22.09
N ALA A 232 -11.27 -4.77 23.36
CA ALA A 232 -11.98 -4.03 24.40
C ALA A 232 -11.89 -2.51 24.19
N VAL A 233 -10.73 -2.00 23.77
CA VAL A 233 -10.52 -0.58 23.37
C VAL A 233 -11.49 -0.22 22.24
N VAL A 234 -11.51 -1.02 21.16
CA VAL A 234 -12.42 -0.80 20.03
C VAL A 234 -13.89 -0.78 20.51
N LYS A 235 -14.30 -1.77 21.29
CA LYS A 235 -15.68 -1.85 21.81
C LYS A 235 -16.04 -0.64 22.68
N LYS A 236 -15.11 -0.17 23.51
CA LYS A 236 -15.32 1.02 24.37
C LYS A 236 -15.44 2.29 23.53
N ALA A 237 -14.58 2.47 22.53
CA ALA A 237 -14.54 3.67 21.70
C ALA A 237 -15.71 3.73 20.72
N THR A 238 -16.07 2.64 20.07
CA THR A 238 -17.06 2.61 18.96
C THR A 238 -18.46 2.16 19.38
N ARG A 239 -18.60 1.61 20.62
CA ARG A 239 -19.81 0.93 21.11
C ARG A 239 -20.16 -0.34 20.32
N LYS A 240 -19.30 -0.82 19.44
CA LYS A 240 -19.46 -2.04 18.64
C LYS A 240 -18.25 -2.95 18.85
N PRO A 241 -18.41 -4.28 18.78
CA PRO A 241 -17.28 -5.18 18.82
C PRO A 241 -16.39 -4.99 17.59
N PHE A 242 -15.12 -5.42 17.70
CA PHE A 242 -14.22 -5.51 16.54
C PHE A 242 -14.82 -6.49 15.51
N PRO A 243 -14.92 -6.13 14.22
CA PRO A 243 -15.57 -6.95 13.20
C PRO A 243 -14.79 -8.26 12.98
N GLN A 244 -15.49 -9.37 13.10
CA GLN A 244 -14.94 -10.72 12.94
C GLN A 244 -15.17 -11.28 11.52
N GLU A 245 -16.13 -10.72 10.77
CA GLU A 245 -16.46 -11.16 9.40
C GLU A 245 -15.46 -10.53 8.41
N PRO A 246 -14.67 -11.34 7.66
CA PRO A 246 -13.64 -10.83 6.76
C PRO A 246 -14.17 -9.95 5.62
N LYS A 247 -15.36 -10.20 5.13
CA LYS A 247 -15.98 -9.35 4.09
C LYS A 247 -16.32 -7.96 4.62
N VAL A 248 -16.81 -7.88 5.86
CA VAL A 248 -17.08 -6.59 6.54
C VAL A 248 -15.77 -5.83 6.76
N GLN A 249 -14.70 -6.55 7.16
CA GLN A 249 -13.38 -5.96 7.30
C GLN A 249 -12.86 -5.41 5.97
N LEU A 250 -12.98 -6.19 4.88
CA LEU A 250 -12.51 -5.79 3.55
C LEU A 250 -13.26 -4.56 3.04
N ARG A 251 -14.59 -4.55 3.12
CA ARG A 251 -15.40 -3.42 2.73
C ARG A 251 -15.04 -2.15 3.52
N GLY A 252 -14.99 -2.24 4.84
CA GLY A 252 -14.61 -1.11 5.70
C GLY A 252 -13.22 -0.57 5.38
N ALA A 253 -12.24 -1.44 5.08
CA ALA A 253 -10.91 -1.02 4.69
C ALA A 253 -10.89 -0.30 3.33
N ILE A 254 -11.66 -0.76 2.34
CA ILE A 254 -11.80 -0.10 1.04
C ILE A 254 -12.44 1.28 1.20
N GLU A 255 -13.53 1.38 1.95
CA GLU A 255 -14.20 2.66 2.25
C GLU A 255 -13.27 3.65 2.94
N ALA A 256 -12.49 3.19 3.93
CA ALA A 256 -11.50 4.02 4.62
C ALA A 256 -10.40 4.53 3.67
N VAL A 257 -9.90 3.67 2.77
CA VAL A 257 -8.92 4.08 1.76
C VAL A 257 -9.52 5.11 0.80
N PHE A 258 -10.76 4.94 0.33
CA PHE A 258 -11.43 5.94 -0.50
C PHE A 258 -11.60 7.27 0.25
N ALA A 259 -12.05 7.23 1.51
CA ALA A 259 -12.23 8.42 2.35
C ALA A 259 -10.91 9.14 2.61
N SER A 260 -9.78 8.40 2.72
CA SER A 260 -8.46 8.98 2.99
C SER A 260 -7.98 9.94 1.90
N TRP A 261 -8.52 9.84 0.67
CA TRP A 261 -8.28 10.81 -0.40
C TRP A 261 -8.66 12.24 0.03
N ASN A 262 -9.74 12.39 0.79
CA ASN A 262 -10.21 13.67 1.31
C ASN A 262 -9.75 13.96 2.75
N GLY A 263 -8.83 13.19 3.29
CA GLY A 263 -8.18 13.47 4.56
C GLY A 263 -7.35 14.77 4.52
N ALA A 264 -7.29 15.50 5.63
CA ALA A 264 -6.63 16.80 5.70
C ALA A 264 -5.18 16.79 5.20
N ARG A 265 -4.39 15.73 5.56
CA ARG A 265 -3.00 15.54 5.07
C ARG A 265 -2.94 15.39 3.57
N ALA A 266 -3.84 14.57 2.99
CA ALA A 266 -3.88 14.31 1.56
C ALA A 266 -4.29 15.57 0.77
N ILE A 267 -5.24 16.36 1.28
CA ILE A 267 -5.65 17.65 0.69
C ILE A 267 -4.48 18.63 0.70
N ALA A 268 -3.83 18.83 1.86
CA ALA A 268 -2.71 19.76 1.99
C ALA A 268 -1.54 19.37 1.04
N TYR A 269 -1.23 18.08 0.94
CA TYR A 269 -0.21 17.59 0.01
C TYR A 269 -0.57 17.89 -1.44
N ARG A 270 -1.82 17.61 -1.87
CA ARG A 270 -2.27 17.89 -3.24
C ARG A 270 -2.22 19.36 -3.58
N VAL A 271 -2.62 20.22 -2.67
CA VAL A 271 -2.51 21.69 -2.86
C VAL A 271 -1.05 22.09 -3.10
N ARG A 272 -0.14 21.61 -2.25
CA ARG A 272 1.31 21.90 -2.37
C ARG A 272 1.90 21.40 -3.69
N GLU A 273 1.57 20.18 -4.08
CA GLU A 273 2.11 19.53 -5.28
C GLU A 273 1.30 19.82 -6.55
N ARG A 274 0.28 20.71 -6.47
CA ARG A 274 -0.61 21.08 -7.59
C ARG A 274 -1.28 19.88 -8.27
N ILE A 275 -1.70 18.89 -7.46
CA ILE A 275 -2.41 17.69 -7.91
C ILE A 275 -3.91 17.96 -7.87
N SER A 276 -4.66 17.66 -8.96
CA SER A 276 -6.11 17.82 -9.00
C SER A 276 -6.82 16.99 -7.93
N HIS A 277 -7.84 17.59 -7.32
CA HIS A 277 -8.69 16.93 -6.32
C HIS A 277 -9.62 15.88 -6.92
N ASP A 278 -9.92 15.94 -8.22
CA ASP A 278 -10.89 15.09 -8.91
C ASP A 278 -10.35 13.70 -9.31
N LEU A 279 -9.05 13.45 -9.11
CA LEU A 279 -8.42 12.20 -9.57
C LEU A 279 -8.88 10.98 -8.79
N GLY A 280 -9.14 11.11 -7.50
CA GLY A 280 -9.43 9.98 -6.63
C GLY A 280 -8.21 9.10 -6.38
N THR A 281 -8.42 7.99 -5.66
CA THR A 281 -7.42 6.96 -5.42
C THR A 281 -7.94 5.59 -5.84
N ALA A 282 -7.08 4.75 -6.40
CA ALA A 282 -7.34 3.33 -6.52
C ALA A 282 -7.10 2.63 -5.18
N VAL A 283 -7.64 1.42 -5.02
CA VAL A 283 -7.38 0.54 -3.89
C VAL A 283 -6.76 -0.74 -4.41
N ASN A 284 -5.62 -1.14 -3.85
CA ASN A 284 -4.97 -2.40 -4.19
C ASN A 284 -5.17 -3.40 -3.06
N VAL A 285 -5.85 -4.50 -3.36
CA VAL A 285 -6.01 -5.66 -2.49
C VAL A 285 -5.02 -6.71 -2.94
N GLN A 286 -4.07 -7.07 -2.07
CA GLN A 286 -2.96 -7.96 -2.41
C GLN A 286 -2.75 -9.00 -1.33
N THR A 287 -2.50 -10.26 -1.72
CA THR A 287 -2.13 -11.33 -0.78
C THR A 287 -0.93 -10.90 0.07
N MET A 288 -1.04 -11.14 1.38
CA MET A 288 0.08 -10.94 2.31
C MET A 288 1.16 -12.00 2.07
N VAL A 289 2.40 -11.55 2.18
CA VAL A 289 3.61 -12.37 2.29
C VAL A 289 4.41 -11.84 3.48
N PHE A 290 5.04 -12.74 4.23
CA PHE A 290 5.55 -12.44 5.55
C PHE A 290 7.07 -12.52 5.62
N GLY A 291 7.72 -11.36 5.68
CA GLY A 291 9.16 -11.26 5.92
C GLY A 291 9.58 -11.54 7.37
N ASN A 292 8.61 -11.60 8.28
CA ASN A 292 8.80 -11.90 9.70
C ASN A 292 8.27 -13.29 10.10
N ARG A 293 8.22 -14.23 9.15
CA ARG A 293 7.71 -15.58 9.41
C ARG A 293 8.73 -16.45 10.15
N ASP A 294 9.99 -16.35 9.77
CA ASP A 294 11.10 -17.15 10.31
C ASP A 294 12.44 -16.52 9.90
N ASP A 295 13.55 -17.15 10.29
CA ASP A 295 14.91 -16.68 9.94
C ASP A 295 15.27 -16.92 8.45
N ASN A 296 14.46 -17.68 7.71
CA ASN A 296 14.56 -17.84 6.26
C ASN A 296 13.65 -16.87 5.49
N SER A 297 13.21 -15.81 6.19
CA SER A 297 12.34 -14.75 5.70
C SER A 297 12.96 -13.39 5.98
N GLY A 298 12.55 -12.40 5.23
CA GLY A 298 13.04 -11.02 5.40
C GLY A 298 12.33 -10.05 4.49
N THR A 299 12.59 -8.78 4.65
CA THR A 299 12.00 -7.72 3.82
C THR A 299 13.01 -6.63 3.55
N GLY A 300 12.84 -5.90 2.45
CA GLY A 300 13.74 -4.83 2.11
C GLY A 300 13.21 -3.86 1.07
N VAL A 301 13.95 -2.80 0.95
CA VAL A 301 13.81 -1.79 -0.11
C VAL A 301 15.08 -1.80 -0.95
N GLY A 302 14.94 -1.61 -2.25
CA GLY A 302 16.10 -1.65 -3.13
C GLY A 302 15.98 -0.68 -4.29
N PHE A 303 17.10 -0.10 -4.67
CA PHE A 303 17.25 0.82 -5.79
C PHE A 303 18.13 0.17 -6.84
N THR A 304 17.75 0.28 -8.10
CA THR A 304 18.55 -0.27 -9.21
C THR A 304 19.88 0.46 -9.39
N ARG A 305 19.97 1.70 -8.91
CA ARG A 305 21.18 2.54 -8.83
C ARG A 305 21.21 3.32 -7.51
N ASN A 306 22.37 3.81 -7.13
CA ASN A 306 22.48 4.66 -5.95
C ASN A 306 21.73 5.99 -6.15
N ALA A 307 20.65 6.19 -5.40
CA ALA A 307 19.78 7.36 -5.51
C ALA A 307 20.44 8.67 -5.04
N ALA A 308 21.49 8.60 -4.24
CA ALA A 308 22.22 9.76 -3.76
C ALA A 308 23.35 10.18 -4.70
N THR A 309 24.11 9.23 -5.27
CA THR A 309 25.31 9.50 -6.06
C THR A 309 25.12 9.32 -7.57
N GLY A 310 24.09 8.59 -8.00
CA GLY A 310 23.87 8.24 -9.39
C GLY A 310 24.75 7.10 -9.91
N GLU A 311 25.55 6.47 -9.06
CA GLU A 311 26.38 5.33 -9.46
C GLU A 311 25.51 4.16 -9.92
N ASN A 312 25.94 3.49 -10.99
CA ASN A 312 25.31 2.27 -11.49
C ASN A 312 25.66 1.06 -10.61
N LYS A 313 25.30 1.17 -9.34
CA LYS A 313 25.45 0.12 -8.33
C LYS A 313 24.13 -0.02 -7.59
N PRO A 314 23.51 -1.20 -7.56
CA PRO A 314 22.35 -1.46 -6.73
C PRO A 314 22.62 -1.11 -5.26
N TYR A 315 21.63 -0.52 -4.63
CA TYR A 315 21.69 -0.03 -3.26
C TYR A 315 20.37 -0.36 -2.56
N GLY A 316 20.39 -0.57 -1.27
CA GLY A 316 19.15 -0.82 -0.53
C GLY A 316 19.40 -1.36 0.87
N ASP A 317 18.33 -1.39 1.64
CA ASP A 317 18.25 -1.81 3.02
C ASP A 317 17.41 -3.07 3.17
N PHE A 318 17.83 -3.97 4.05
CA PHE A 318 17.23 -5.28 4.26
C PHE A 318 17.21 -5.63 5.75
N LEU A 319 16.19 -6.36 6.19
CA LEU A 319 16.08 -6.95 7.52
C LEU A 319 15.62 -8.39 7.44
N ILE A 320 16.30 -9.28 8.16
CA ILE A 320 15.88 -10.65 8.39
C ILE A 320 14.79 -10.65 9.46
N ASN A 321 13.81 -11.55 9.29
CA ASN A 321 12.71 -11.76 10.23
C ASN A 321 12.06 -10.43 10.66
N ALA A 322 11.56 -9.68 9.65
CA ALA A 322 10.99 -8.35 9.81
C ALA A 322 9.85 -8.08 8.84
N GLN A 323 8.94 -7.18 9.23
CA GLN A 323 7.92 -6.63 8.33
C GLN A 323 8.42 -5.37 7.63
N GLY A 324 7.77 -4.98 6.51
CA GLY A 324 8.15 -3.79 5.75
C GLY A 324 8.14 -2.50 6.58
N GLU A 325 7.25 -2.40 7.56
CA GLU A 325 7.19 -1.27 8.50
C GLU A 325 8.47 -1.13 9.33
N ASP A 326 9.08 -2.24 9.73
CA ASP A 326 10.29 -2.24 10.56
C ASP A 326 11.49 -1.66 9.81
N VAL A 327 11.54 -1.81 8.47
CA VAL A 327 12.61 -1.24 7.62
C VAL A 327 12.48 0.28 7.52
N VAL A 328 11.25 0.79 7.33
CA VAL A 328 11.01 2.24 7.11
C VAL A 328 10.88 3.03 8.40
N ALA A 329 10.51 2.40 9.50
CA ALA A 329 10.35 3.07 10.80
C ALA A 329 11.69 3.39 11.50
N GLY A 330 12.81 2.80 11.05
CA GLY A 330 14.14 3.02 11.64
C GLY A 330 14.28 2.49 13.08
N ILE A 331 13.39 1.57 13.49
CA ILE A 331 13.40 0.98 14.85
C ILE A 331 14.54 -0.03 14.99
N ARG A 332 14.90 -0.71 13.91
CA ARG A 332 15.96 -1.69 13.83
C ARG A 332 17.05 -1.21 12.86
N ASN A 333 18.30 -1.50 13.16
CA ASN A 333 19.39 -1.23 12.22
C ASN A 333 19.27 -2.14 11.01
N THR A 334 19.14 -1.55 9.83
CA THR A 334 19.07 -2.27 8.57
C THR A 334 20.46 -2.75 8.12
N GLU A 335 20.47 -3.82 7.35
CA GLU A 335 21.65 -4.34 6.66
C GLU A 335 21.59 -3.94 5.18
N ASP A 336 22.75 -3.85 4.53
CA ASP A 336 22.81 -3.58 3.09
C ASP A 336 22.53 -4.85 2.24
N LEU A 337 22.31 -4.65 0.94
CA LEU A 337 22.09 -5.76 0.00
C LEU A 337 23.30 -6.70 -0.11
N ASP A 338 24.53 -6.25 0.24
CA ASP A 338 25.69 -7.13 0.23
C ASP A 338 25.65 -8.11 1.42
N HIS A 339 25.18 -7.65 2.58
CA HIS A 339 24.90 -8.49 3.75
C HIS A 339 23.77 -9.48 3.47
N MET A 340 22.66 -9.04 2.86
CA MET A 340 21.60 -9.93 2.42
C MET A 340 22.14 -11.08 1.59
N GLY A 341 23.14 -10.84 0.74
CA GLY A 341 23.73 -11.88 -0.10
C GLY A 341 24.53 -12.94 0.65
N LYS A 342 24.90 -12.71 1.92
CA LYS A 342 25.53 -13.72 2.77
C LYS A 342 24.52 -14.74 3.27
N HIS A 343 23.30 -14.28 3.59
CA HIS A 343 22.20 -15.10 4.08
C HIS A 343 21.40 -15.73 2.93
N PHE A 344 21.14 -14.96 1.86
CA PHE A 344 20.29 -15.34 0.73
C PHE A 344 21.00 -15.18 -0.63
N PRO A 345 22.08 -15.95 -0.92
CA PRO A 345 22.89 -15.73 -2.12
C PRO A 345 22.14 -15.98 -3.44
N VAL A 346 21.18 -16.92 -3.45
CA VAL A 346 20.34 -17.21 -4.62
C VAL A 346 19.35 -16.06 -4.85
N ILE A 347 18.68 -15.65 -3.80
CA ILE A 347 17.68 -14.58 -3.83
C ILE A 347 18.33 -13.25 -4.25
N LYS A 348 19.54 -12.94 -3.75
CA LYS A 348 20.27 -11.75 -4.19
C LYS A 348 20.50 -11.75 -5.70
N ARG A 349 20.91 -12.88 -6.28
CA ARG A 349 21.11 -12.97 -7.74
C ARG A 349 19.81 -12.76 -8.50
N GLU A 350 18.70 -13.35 -8.03
CA GLU A 350 17.37 -13.17 -8.59
C GLU A 350 16.93 -11.70 -8.50
N LEU A 351 17.08 -11.05 -7.34
CA LEU A 351 16.77 -9.65 -7.14
C LEU A 351 17.57 -8.73 -8.08
N LEU A 352 18.88 -8.96 -8.22
CA LEU A 352 19.73 -8.19 -9.12
C LEU A 352 19.35 -8.40 -10.60
N ASP A 353 18.87 -9.60 -10.97
CA ASP A 353 18.30 -9.83 -12.31
C ASP A 353 17.01 -9.06 -12.52
N ILE A 354 16.12 -9.07 -11.54
CA ILE A 354 14.89 -8.29 -11.55
C ILE A 354 15.22 -6.78 -11.69
N PHE A 355 16.21 -6.28 -10.97
CA PHE A 355 16.64 -4.88 -11.07
C PHE A 355 17.08 -4.50 -12.49
N ARG A 356 17.87 -5.37 -13.15
CA ARG A 356 18.27 -5.15 -14.55
C ARG A 356 17.06 -5.16 -15.50
N ARG A 357 16.08 -6.04 -15.28
CA ARG A 357 14.85 -6.11 -16.07
C ARG A 357 13.99 -4.86 -15.88
N LEU A 358 13.81 -4.40 -14.65
CA LEU A 358 13.06 -3.20 -14.31
C LEU A 358 13.70 -1.97 -14.96
N GLU A 359 15.00 -1.76 -14.76
CA GLU A 359 15.71 -0.60 -15.32
C GLU A 359 15.68 -0.59 -16.85
N ALA A 360 15.83 -1.74 -17.51
CA ALA A 360 15.75 -1.85 -18.95
C ALA A 360 14.33 -1.59 -19.49
N HIS A 361 13.29 -2.01 -18.75
CA HIS A 361 11.90 -1.81 -19.11
C HIS A 361 11.45 -0.35 -18.96
N TYR A 362 11.66 0.21 -17.75
CA TYR A 362 11.28 1.59 -17.46
C TYR A 362 12.23 2.61 -18.06
N ARG A 363 13.38 2.17 -18.56
CA ARG A 363 14.47 3.02 -19.07
C ARG A 363 14.96 4.04 -18.05
N ASP A 364 14.76 3.77 -16.75
CA ASP A 364 15.08 4.66 -15.65
C ASP A 364 15.42 3.88 -14.38
N MET A 365 16.04 4.57 -13.40
CA MET A 365 16.30 4.02 -12.08
C MET A 365 14.97 3.75 -11.37
N CYS A 366 14.83 2.52 -10.84
CA CYS A 366 13.68 2.11 -10.08
C CYS A 366 14.01 1.96 -8.60
N ASP A 367 13.06 2.35 -7.74
CA ASP A 367 12.99 1.88 -6.36
C ASP A 367 11.98 0.73 -6.26
N THR A 368 12.23 -0.20 -5.35
CA THR A 368 11.46 -1.42 -5.19
C THR A 368 11.27 -1.74 -3.72
N GLU A 369 10.13 -2.35 -3.42
CA GLU A 369 9.88 -3.02 -2.15
C GLU A 369 9.78 -4.53 -2.43
N PHE A 370 10.46 -5.34 -1.64
CA PHE A 370 10.45 -6.79 -1.79
C PHE A 370 10.39 -7.49 -0.44
N THR A 371 9.89 -8.73 -0.46
CA THR A 371 9.85 -9.61 0.71
C THR A 371 10.37 -10.98 0.32
N ILE A 372 11.11 -11.60 1.20
CA ILE A 372 11.49 -13.00 1.14
C ILE A 372 10.63 -13.74 2.16
N GLU A 373 9.85 -14.70 1.73
CA GLU A 373 9.08 -15.57 2.59
C GLU A 373 9.55 -17.01 2.39
N GLN A 374 10.14 -17.60 3.41
CA GLN A 374 10.66 -18.96 3.38
C GLN A 374 11.55 -19.25 2.16
N GLY A 375 12.50 -18.35 1.89
CA GLY A 375 13.44 -18.48 0.78
C GLY A 375 12.86 -18.19 -0.60
N LYS A 376 11.64 -17.66 -0.71
CA LYS A 376 11.02 -17.23 -1.96
C LYS A 376 10.93 -15.72 -2.04
N LEU A 377 11.44 -15.15 -3.14
CA LEU A 377 11.38 -13.71 -3.39
C LEU A 377 10.00 -13.29 -3.91
N TRP A 378 9.52 -12.16 -3.40
CA TRP A 378 8.30 -11.50 -3.83
C TRP A 378 8.53 -9.99 -4.04
N MET A 379 8.08 -9.46 -5.18
CA MET A 379 8.11 -8.03 -5.47
C MET A 379 6.79 -7.40 -5.06
N LEU A 380 6.82 -6.45 -4.12
CA LEU A 380 5.61 -5.82 -3.57
C LEU A 380 5.25 -4.52 -4.27
N GLN A 381 6.24 -3.79 -4.74
CA GLN A 381 6.08 -2.51 -5.40
C GLN A 381 7.32 -2.17 -6.24
N THR A 382 7.11 -1.45 -7.33
CA THR A 382 8.17 -0.73 -8.05
C THR A 382 7.66 0.64 -8.49
N ARG A 383 8.56 1.57 -8.65
CA ARG A 383 8.30 2.90 -9.22
C ARG A 383 9.62 3.49 -9.76
N VAL A 384 9.52 4.52 -10.59
CA VAL A 384 10.68 5.36 -10.91
C VAL A 384 11.14 6.03 -9.61
N GLY A 385 12.40 5.82 -9.25
CA GLY A 385 12.94 6.20 -7.95
C GLY A 385 13.17 7.70 -7.82
N LYS A 386 12.86 8.23 -6.63
CA LYS A 386 13.28 9.59 -6.25
C LYS A 386 14.80 9.61 -6.07
N ARG A 387 15.43 10.72 -6.45
CA ARG A 387 16.90 10.86 -6.45
C ARG A 387 17.31 12.30 -6.20
N THR A 388 18.57 12.52 -5.81
CA THR A 388 19.16 13.85 -5.70
C THR A 388 19.36 14.48 -7.08
N GLY A 389 19.51 15.81 -7.15
CA GLY A 389 19.81 16.52 -8.39
C GLY A 389 21.10 16.03 -9.04
N ALA A 390 22.18 15.86 -8.26
CA ALA A 390 23.44 15.32 -8.74
C ALA A 390 23.31 13.90 -9.32
N ALA A 391 22.54 13.03 -8.65
CA ALA A 391 22.27 11.68 -9.13
C ALA A 391 21.43 11.71 -10.42
N ALA A 392 20.43 12.60 -10.52
CA ALA A 392 19.59 12.74 -11.71
C ALA A 392 20.42 13.09 -12.94
N LEU A 393 21.30 14.10 -12.84
CA LEU A 393 22.22 14.49 -13.90
C LEU A 393 23.15 13.35 -14.30
N LYS A 394 23.81 12.72 -13.32
CA LYS A 394 24.73 11.61 -13.59
C LYS A 394 24.03 10.44 -14.28
N MET A 395 22.86 10.02 -13.80
CA MET A 395 22.09 8.93 -14.37
C MET A 395 21.64 9.25 -15.80
N ALA A 396 21.14 10.48 -16.05
CA ALA A 396 20.75 10.93 -17.39
C ALA A 396 21.92 10.80 -18.37
N VAL A 397 23.10 11.32 -18.02
CA VAL A 397 24.32 11.23 -18.85
C VAL A 397 24.76 9.78 -19.04
N ASP A 398 24.78 8.96 -17.99
CA ASP A 398 25.24 7.57 -18.09
C ASP A 398 24.31 6.71 -18.98
N MET A 399 23.00 6.97 -18.91
CA MET A 399 22.00 6.24 -19.71
C MET A 399 22.04 6.60 -21.21
N THR A 400 22.53 7.81 -21.59
CA THR A 400 22.76 8.12 -23.01
C THR A 400 23.94 7.36 -23.60
N LYS A 401 24.95 7.04 -22.79
CA LYS A 401 26.13 6.28 -23.22
C LYS A 401 25.85 4.78 -23.39
N GLY A 402 24.81 4.30 -22.75
CA GLY A 402 24.36 2.90 -22.80
C GLY A 402 24.49 2.18 -21.47
N THR A 403 23.47 1.40 -21.17
CA THR A 403 23.37 0.58 -19.95
C THR A 403 23.17 -0.89 -20.33
N ARG A 404 23.82 -1.79 -19.61
CA ARG A 404 23.68 -3.24 -19.85
C ARG A 404 22.33 -3.73 -19.28
N GLY A 405 21.52 -4.33 -20.15
CA GLY A 405 20.25 -4.96 -19.79
C GLY A 405 20.24 -6.47 -20.04
N PRO A 406 19.15 -7.18 -19.69
CA PRO A 406 19.02 -8.63 -19.87
C PRO A 406 19.05 -9.03 -21.35
N ASN A 407 18.52 -8.20 -22.25
CA ASN A 407 18.41 -8.44 -23.68
C ASN A 407 19.44 -7.64 -24.50
N GLY A 408 20.58 -7.28 -23.89
CA GLY A 408 21.61 -6.45 -24.51
C GLY A 408 21.69 -5.04 -23.94
N ALA A 409 22.53 -4.22 -24.53
CA ALA A 409 22.66 -2.83 -24.10
C ALA A 409 21.46 -1.99 -24.58
N TRP A 410 21.01 -1.10 -23.73
CA TRP A 410 19.98 -0.10 -24.03
C TRP A 410 20.48 1.31 -23.70
N LYS A 411 19.92 2.29 -24.32
CA LYS A 411 20.23 3.72 -24.08
C LYS A 411 18.97 4.57 -24.26
N ILE A 412 19.00 5.77 -23.70
CA ILE A 412 17.99 6.82 -23.94
C ILE A 412 18.54 7.85 -24.93
N SER A 413 17.65 8.62 -25.55
CA SER A 413 18.04 9.76 -26.36
C SER A 413 18.58 10.91 -25.50
N HIS A 414 19.21 11.91 -26.12
CA HIS A 414 19.63 13.11 -25.40
C HIS A 414 18.42 13.94 -24.95
N GLU A 415 17.38 13.98 -25.77
CA GLU A 415 16.12 14.64 -25.49
C GLU A 415 15.45 14.00 -24.26
N ASP A 416 15.37 12.67 -24.21
CA ASP A 416 14.85 11.94 -23.03
C ASP A 416 15.67 12.24 -21.77
N ALA A 417 17.00 12.32 -21.91
CA ALA A 417 17.88 12.63 -20.79
C ALA A 417 17.63 14.04 -20.23
N ILE A 418 17.43 15.03 -21.10
CA ILE A 418 17.10 16.40 -20.71
C ILE A 418 15.73 16.43 -20.00
N MET A 419 14.71 15.77 -20.57
CA MET A 419 13.36 15.74 -20.00
C MET A 419 13.27 15.04 -18.63
N ARG A 420 14.26 14.25 -18.23
CA ARG A 420 14.33 13.58 -16.92
C ARG A 420 14.96 14.42 -15.83
N VAL A 421 15.62 15.52 -16.19
CA VAL A 421 16.20 16.45 -15.23
C VAL A 421 15.21 17.57 -15.00
N ALA A 422 14.46 17.49 -13.90
CA ALA A 422 13.51 18.51 -13.52
C ALA A 422 14.23 19.80 -13.06
N ALA A 423 13.54 20.93 -13.10
CA ALA A 423 14.08 22.22 -12.67
C ALA A 423 14.58 22.17 -11.21
N GLU A 424 13.84 21.48 -10.34
CA GLU A 424 14.21 21.30 -8.93
C GLU A 424 15.53 20.54 -8.74
N HIS A 425 15.87 19.64 -9.67
CA HIS A 425 17.19 18.97 -9.68
C HIS A 425 18.33 19.94 -9.98
N LEU A 426 18.11 20.89 -10.88
CA LEU A 426 19.10 21.93 -11.19
C LEU A 426 19.28 22.87 -10.01
N ASP A 427 18.20 23.31 -9.40
CA ASP A 427 18.24 24.15 -8.20
C ASP A 427 19.06 23.49 -7.09
N GLN A 428 18.85 22.19 -6.83
CA GLN A 428 19.65 21.45 -5.84
C GLN A 428 21.16 21.45 -6.14
N VAL A 429 21.53 21.38 -7.41
CA VAL A 429 22.95 21.36 -7.82
C VAL A 429 23.58 22.75 -7.75
N LEU A 430 22.77 23.80 -7.97
CA LEU A 430 23.23 25.19 -7.89
C LEU A 430 23.36 25.69 -6.43
N HIS A 431 22.72 25.03 -5.47
CA HIS A 431 22.88 25.37 -4.05
C HIS A 431 24.29 25.05 -3.55
N PRO A 432 24.78 25.79 -2.54
CA PRO A 432 26.06 25.53 -1.91
C PRO A 432 26.21 24.07 -1.47
N GLN A 433 27.35 23.47 -1.73
CA GLN A 433 27.68 22.09 -1.37
C GLN A 433 28.82 22.08 -0.36
N PHE A 434 28.88 21.09 0.52
CA PHE A 434 30.04 20.90 1.39
C PHE A 434 31.28 20.59 0.55
N ALA A 435 32.43 21.20 0.93
CA ALA A 435 33.70 20.89 0.28
C ALA A 435 34.01 19.39 0.43
N SER A 436 34.54 18.78 -0.62
CA SER A 436 34.83 17.33 -0.68
C SER A 436 35.78 16.82 0.42
N LYS A 437 36.52 17.71 1.08
CA LYS A 437 37.47 17.41 2.17
C LYS A 437 36.90 17.69 3.57
N THR A 438 35.63 18.07 3.69
CA THR A 438 35.00 18.31 4.99
C THR A 438 34.90 17.00 5.76
N LYS A 439 35.51 16.94 6.94
CA LYS A 439 35.47 15.75 7.81
C LYS A 439 34.11 15.66 8.50
N ALA A 440 33.40 14.54 8.32
CA ALA A 440 32.16 14.29 9.02
C ALA A 440 32.39 14.18 10.54
N ILE A 441 31.55 14.83 11.33
CA ILE A 441 31.58 14.78 12.80
C ILE A 441 30.93 13.47 13.26
N CYS A 442 29.85 13.05 12.60
CA CYS A 442 29.16 11.78 12.85
C CYS A 442 28.59 11.22 11.55
N LYS A 443 28.21 9.95 11.55
CA LYS A 443 27.45 9.31 10.49
C LYS A 443 26.05 8.97 11.00
N GLY A 444 25.03 9.26 10.21
CA GLY A 444 23.63 8.90 10.47
C GLY A 444 23.00 8.22 9.28
N LEU A 445 21.81 7.69 9.49
CA LEU A 445 20.97 7.16 8.40
C LEU A 445 20.43 8.34 7.58
N ALA A 446 20.55 8.27 6.25
CA ALA A 446 20.04 9.32 5.38
C ALA A 446 18.50 9.25 5.32
N ALA A 447 17.82 10.22 5.92
CA ALA A 447 16.36 10.30 5.93
C ALA A 447 15.79 11.13 4.77
N SER A 448 16.59 12.03 4.18
CA SER A 448 16.20 12.90 3.07
C SER A 448 17.41 13.22 2.19
N PRO A 449 17.26 13.34 0.86
CA PRO A 449 18.32 13.84 0.01
C PRO A 449 18.53 15.34 0.26
N GLY A 450 19.79 15.74 0.41
CA GLY A 450 20.20 17.14 0.58
C GLY A 450 21.24 17.34 1.67
N ALA A 451 21.82 18.54 1.72
CA ALA A 451 22.67 18.98 2.81
C ALA A 451 21.79 19.63 3.88
N ALA A 452 21.89 19.16 5.14
CA ALA A 452 21.35 19.86 6.29
C ALA A 452 22.43 20.78 6.88
N ALA A 453 22.08 22.05 7.07
CA ALA A 453 22.92 23.03 7.73
C ALA A 453 22.73 23.00 9.24
#